data_88e6c4a1eaea92e0d04545524b5989e4
#
_entry.id   88e6c4a1eaea92e0d04545524b5989e4
#
_cell.length_a   1.000
_cell.length_b   1.000
_cell.length_c   1.000
_cell.angle_alpha   90.00
_cell.angle_beta   90.00
_cell.angle_gamma   90.00
#
_symmetry.space_group_name_H-M   'P 1'
#
loop_
_entity.id
_entity.type
_entity.pdbx_description
1 polymer ?
#
loop_
_entity_poly.entity_id
_entity_poly.type
_entity_poly.pdbx_seq_one_letter_code
_entity_poly.pdbx_strand_id
1 'polypeptide(L)'
;MKTLYMVVEHFKDKNAIPVYRRFRDFGRMAPEGLVYISSWVDEKFERCYQLMETHDRTLLDQWMSNWSDLTDFEVHAVMTSQEAAERIAPSL
;
A
#
# COMPACT_ATOMS: atom_id res chain seq x y z
N MET A 1 -17.18 6.13 3.53
CA MET A 1 -16.92 4.70 3.68
C MET A 1 -15.44 4.42 3.48
N LYS A 2 -14.82 3.67 4.39
CA LYS A 2 -13.41 3.31 4.28
C LYS A 2 -13.20 2.26 3.20
N THR A 3 -12.18 2.45 2.39
CA THR A 3 -11.77 1.50 1.37
C THR A 3 -10.40 0.95 1.72
N LEU A 4 -10.23 -0.35 1.55
CA LEU A 4 -8.94 -1.01 1.64
C LEU A 4 -8.24 -0.94 0.28
N TYR A 5 -6.97 -0.62 0.31
CA TYR A 5 -6.13 -0.60 -0.88
C TYR A 5 -4.93 -1.51 -0.68
N MET A 6 -4.74 -2.44 -1.60
CA MET A 6 -3.48 -3.16 -1.69
C MET A 6 -2.56 -2.37 -2.61
N VAL A 7 -1.46 -1.89 -2.04
CA VAL A 7 -0.46 -1.11 -2.75
C VAL A 7 0.74 -2.00 -2.99
N VAL A 8 1.08 -2.22 -4.26
CA VAL A 8 2.27 -2.97 -4.63
C VAL A 8 3.34 -1.95 -4.99
N GLU A 9 4.44 -1.97 -4.23
CA GLU A 9 5.56 -1.07 -4.41
C GLU A 9 6.68 -1.82 -5.13
N HIS A 10 7.02 -1.35 -6.32
CA HIS A 10 8.16 -1.89 -7.07
C HIS A 10 9.34 -0.97 -6.84
N PHE A 11 10.35 -1.44 -6.12
CA PHE A 11 11.54 -0.64 -5.84
C PHE A 11 12.31 -0.38 -7.12
N LYS A 12 12.58 0.90 -7.42
CA LYS A 12 13.32 1.27 -8.62
C LYS A 12 14.71 0.62 -8.61
N ASP A 13 15.13 0.14 -9.77
CA ASP A 13 16.40 -0.57 -9.95
C ASP A 13 16.52 -1.82 -9.07
N LYS A 14 15.37 -2.36 -8.61
CA LYS A 14 15.31 -3.50 -7.67
C LYS A 14 16.17 -3.24 -6.43
N ASN A 15 16.20 -2.00 -5.97
CA ASN A 15 17.05 -1.57 -4.87
C ASN A 15 16.23 -1.04 -3.70
N ALA A 16 16.11 -1.85 -2.67
CA ALA A 16 15.38 -1.50 -1.45
C ALA A 16 16.18 -0.56 -0.52
N ILE A 17 17.48 -0.47 -0.68
CA ILE A 17 18.35 0.23 0.27
C ILE A 17 17.95 1.70 0.49
N PRO A 18 17.76 2.52 -0.55
CA PRO A 18 17.35 3.91 -0.31
C PRO A 18 15.95 4.03 0.27
N VAL A 19 15.05 3.09 -0.02
CA VAL A 19 13.71 3.05 0.57
C VAL A 19 13.78 2.83 2.07
N TYR A 20 14.54 1.83 2.51
CA TYR A 20 14.69 1.53 3.95
C TYR A 20 15.47 2.60 4.69
N ARG A 21 16.41 3.28 4.04
CA ARG A 21 17.11 4.43 4.64
C ARG A 21 16.14 5.58 4.93
N ARG A 22 15.28 5.92 3.99
CA ARG A 22 14.26 6.97 4.18
C ARG A 22 13.26 6.57 5.26
N PHE A 23 12.82 5.31 5.25
CA PHE A 23 11.93 4.80 6.28
C PHE A 23 12.56 4.90 7.67
N ARG A 24 13.82 4.52 7.82
CA ARG A 24 14.55 4.64 9.07
C ARG A 24 14.58 6.09 9.58
N ASP A 25 14.81 7.05 8.67
CA ASP A 25 15.04 8.45 9.04
C ASP A 25 13.73 9.23 9.22
N PHE A 26 12.69 8.92 8.46
CA PHE A 26 11.44 9.70 8.42
C PHE A 26 10.17 8.87 8.67
N GLY A 27 10.28 7.56 8.82
CA GLY A 27 9.12 6.69 8.96
C GLY A 27 8.33 6.55 7.66
N ARG A 28 7.08 6.12 7.77
CA ARG A 28 6.23 5.84 6.61
C ARG A 28 5.75 7.11 5.90
N MET A 29 5.67 8.21 6.62
CA MET A 29 5.21 9.51 6.11
C MET A 29 3.77 9.45 5.57
N ALA A 30 2.92 8.64 6.18
CA ALA A 30 1.51 8.58 5.84
C ALA A 30 0.80 9.79 6.44
N PRO A 31 -0.01 10.53 5.66
CA PRO A 31 -0.79 11.64 6.20
C PRO A 31 -1.87 11.14 7.15
N GLU A 32 -2.35 12.03 8.02
CA GLU A 32 -3.47 11.73 8.90
C GLU A 32 -4.69 11.31 8.07
N GLY A 33 -5.38 10.25 8.49
CA GLY A 33 -6.52 9.70 7.76
C GLY A 33 -6.17 8.56 6.81
N LEU A 34 -4.89 8.30 6.59
CA LEU A 34 -4.42 7.12 5.87
C LEU A 34 -3.84 6.14 6.88
N VAL A 35 -4.47 4.98 7.01
CA VAL A 35 -4.13 3.98 8.03
C VAL A 35 -3.34 2.84 7.41
N TYR A 36 -2.17 2.59 7.97
CA TYR A 36 -1.38 1.40 7.65
C TYR A 36 -1.96 0.19 8.41
N ILE A 37 -2.21 -0.90 7.72
CA ILE A 37 -2.74 -2.12 8.33
C ILE A 37 -1.66 -3.19 8.43
N SER A 38 -1.04 -3.55 7.33
CA SER A 38 0.00 -4.58 7.30
C SER A 38 0.80 -4.51 6.01
N SER A 39 1.97 -5.11 5.99
CA SER A 39 2.78 -5.18 4.77
C SER A 39 3.65 -6.43 4.76
N TRP A 40 4.05 -6.81 3.54
CA TRP A 40 4.91 -7.95 3.27
C TRP A 40 5.91 -7.54 2.20
N VAL A 41 7.14 -8.02 2.32
CA VAL A 41 8.19 -7.77 1.34
C VAL A 41 8.60 -9.11 0.75
N ASP A 42 8.81 -9.18 -0.57
CA ASP A 42 9.26 -10.41 -1.17
C ASP A 42 10.70 -10.74 -0.74
N GLU A 43 11.07 -12.02 -0.81
CA GLU A 43 12.36 -12.50 -0.29
C GLU A 43 13.57 -11.87 -1.00
N LYS A 44 13.38 -11.36 -2.21
CA LYS A 44 14.45 -10.71 -2.98
C LYS A 44 14.60 -9.22 -2.69
N PHE A 45 13.73 -8.66 -1.84
CA PHE A 45 13.69 -7.22 -1.55
C PHE A 45 13.47 -6.35 -2.79
N GLU A 46 12.61 -6.81 -3.69
CA GLU A 46 12.29 -6.08 -4.92
C GLU A 46 10.92 -5.40 -4.87
N ARG A 47 9.99 -5.93 -4.06
CA ARG A 47 8.61 -5.44 -3.96
C ARG A 47 8.13 -5.44 -2.52
N CYS A 48 7.25 -4.49 -2.20
CA CYS A 48 6.50 -4.48 -0.96
C CYS A 48 5.01 -4.51 -1.28
N TYR A 49 4.26 -5.35 -0.57
CA TYR A 49 2.80 -5.45 -0.65
C TYR A 49 2.25 -4.83 0.61
N GLN A 50 1.58 -3.68 0.50
CA GLN A 50 1.16 -2.90 1.66
C GLN A 50 -0.34 -2.67 1.65
N LEU A 51 -1.01 -3.05 2.75
CA LEU A 51 -2.44 -2.86 2.91
C LEU A 51 -2.69 -1.58 3.68
N MET A 52 -3.40 -0.65 3.04
CA MET A 52 -3.74 0.66 3.57
C MET A 52 -5.25 0.87 3.55
N GLU A 53 -5.74 1.72 4.43
CA GLU A 53 -7.16 2.03 4.52
C GLU A 53 -7.38 3.53 4.63
N THR A 54 -8.34 4.07 3.88
CA THR A 54 -8.70 5.49 3.98
C THR A 54 -10.11 5.73 3.44
N HIS A 55 -10.74 6.82 3.89
CA HIS A 55 -11.96 7.36 3.31
C HIS A 55 -11.68 8.21 2.07
N ASP A 56 -10.45 8.66 1.90
CA ASP A 56 -10.07 9.68 0.92
C ASP A 56 -8.87 9.20 0.10
N ARG A 57 -9.13 8.83 -1.16
CA ARG A 57 -8.11 8.37 -2.10
C ARG A 57 -6.97 9.38 -2.27
N THR A 58 -7.24 10.68 -2.13
CA THR A 58 -6.20 11.69 -2.31
C THR A 58 -5.11 11.58 -1.26
N LEU A 59 -5.42 11.07 -0.07
CA LEU A 59 -4.42 10.83 0.98
C LEU A 59 -3.44 9.73 0.57
N LEU A 60 -3.94 8.71 -0.13
CA LEU A 60 -3.09 7.67 -0.68
C LEU A 60 -2.14 8.25 -1.74
N ASP A 61 -2.66 9.12 -2.61
CA ASP A 61 -1.85 9.78 -3.64
C ASP A 61 -0.78 10.68 -3.02
N GLN A 62 -1.11 11.42 -1.96
CA GLN A 62 -0.14 12.24 -1.21
C GLN A 62 0.98 11.37 -0.63
N TRP A 63 0.62 10.26 -0.02
CA TRP A 63 1.59 9.34 0.55
C TRP A 63 2.53 8.78 -0.53
N MET A 64 1.97 8.33 -1.65
CA MET A 64 2.76 7.78 -2.74
C MET A 64 3.73 8.82 -3.31
N SER A 65 3.34 10.11 -3.34
CA SER A 65 4.21 11.17 -3.83
C SER A 65 5.49 11.34 -2.99
N ASN A 66 5.45 10.95 -1.71
CA ASN A 66 6.62 10.99 -0.83
C ASN A 66 7.66 9.91 -1.17
N TRP A 67 7.29 8.94 -1.99
CA TRP A 67 8.13 7.78 -2.29
C TRP A 67 8.35 7.55 -3.79
N SER A 68 7.68 8.33 -4.65
CA SER A 68 7.65 8.07 -6.10
C SER A 68 9.00 8.22 -6.80
N ASP A 69 9.96 8.88 -6.16
CA ASP A 69 11.34 8.95 -6.67
C ASP A 69 12.11 7.64 -6.52
N LEU A 70 11.69 6.78 -5.57
CA LEU A 70 12.36 5.52 -5.25
C LEU A 70 11.54 4.28 -5.63
N THR A 71 10.24 4.45 -5.89
CA THR A 71 9.30 3.35 -5.99
C THR A 71 8.26 3.61 -7.07
N ASP A 72 7.94 2.58 -7.86
CA ASP A 72 6.78 2.60 -8.75
C ASP A 72 5.63 1.89 -8.05
N PHE A 73 4.41 2.43 -8.18
CA PHE A 73 3.24 1.95 -7.45
C PHE A 73 2.20 1.31 -8.35
N GLU A 74 1.59 0.26 -7.81
CA GLU A 74 0.41 -0.39 -8.35
C GLU A 74 -0.63 -0.41 -7.24
N VAL A 75 -1.85 0.07 -7.52
CA VAL A 75 -2.88 0.23 -6.49
C VAL A 75 -4.14 -0.53 -6.87
N HIS A 76 -4.63 -1.35 -5.95
CA HIS A 76 -5.86 -2.11 -6.12
C HIS A 76 -6.79 -1.86 -4.94
N ALA A 77 -8.02 -1.39 -5.21
CA ALA A 77 -9.06 -1.38 -4.19
C ALA A 77 -9.48 -2.83 -3.94
N VAL A 78 -9.48 -3.24 -2.68
CA VAL A 78 -9.72 -4.63 -2.32
C VAL A 78 -10.74 -4.73 -1.19
N MET A 79 -11.26 -5.93 -1.00
CA MET A 79 -12.07 -6.31 0.16
C MET A 79 -11.53 -7.61 0.72
N THR A 80 -11.91 -7.96 1.95
CA THR A 80 -11.53 -9.24 2.53
C THR A 80 -12.24 -10.38 1.79
N SER A 81 -11.65 -11.56 1.83
CA SER A 81 -12.29 -12.76 1.25
C SER A 81 -13.63 -13.06 1.89
N GLN A 82 -13.78 -12.80 3.19
CA GLN A 82 -15.05 -12.96 3.90
C GLN A 82 -16.11 -12.00 3.33
N GLU A 83 -15.77 -10.74 3.17
CA GLU A 83 -16.70 -9.74 2.61
C GLU A 83 -17.07 -10.08 1.17
N ALA A 84 -16.12 -10.55 0.38
CA ALA A 84 -16.39 -10.98 -1.00
C ALA A 84 -17.35 -12.18 -1.03
N ALA A 85 -17.15 -13.15 -0.16
CA ALA A 85 -18.03 -14.32 -0.05
C ALA A 85 -19.46 -13.90 0.31
N GLU A 86 -19.62 -12.96 1.23
CA GLU A 86 -20.92 -12.44 1.63
C GLU A 86 -21.63 -11.71 0.50
N ARG A 87 -20.88 -10.90 -0.25
CA ARG A 87 -21.45 -10.11 -1.37
C ARG A 87 -21.88 -10.97 -2.55
N ILE A 88 -21.14 -12.05 -2.85
CA ILE A 88 -21.44 -12.90 -3.99
C ILE A 88 -22.50 -13.97 -3.68
N ALA A 89 -22.70 -14.28 -2.39
CA ALA A 89 -23.61 -15.34 -1.96
C ALA A 89 -25.02 -15.29 -2.60
N PRO A 90 -25.69 -14.11 -2.73
CA PRO A 90 -27.01 -14.05 -3.37
C PRO A 90 -27.01 -14.44 -4.84
N SER A 91 -25.85 -14.47 -5.50
CA SER A 91 -25.72 -14.83 -6.93
C SER A 91 -25.39 -16.30 -7.18
N LEU A 92 -25.14 -17.07 -6.11
CA LEU A 92 -24.75 -18.49 -6.21
C LEU A 92 -25.95 -19.43 -6.37
#